data_5c5e7c70a8e545f27c59c675276d83ba
#
_entry.id   5c5e7c70a8e545f27c59c675276d83ba
#
_cell.length_a   1.000
_cell.length_b   1.000
_cell.length_c   1.000
_cell.angle_alpha   90.00
_cell.angle_beta   90.00
_cell.angle_gamma   90.00
#
_symmetry.space_group_name_H-M   'P 1'
#
loop_
_entity.id
_entity.type
_entity.pdbx_description
1 polymer ?
#
loop_
_entity_poly.entity_id
_entity_poly.type
_entity_poly.pdbx_seq_one_letter_code
_entity_poly.pdbx_strand_id
1 'polypeptide(L)'
;MEVFNGKTAIVTGAASGIGRALCEELTRRGARVVLADLNEGLLEETVRALTGAGGEARAASLDVRDYEAVKKLVDDTVAEHGRLDFIFNNAGIAVGSEAHEQTIDAWRKVIDTNLYGVINGVAAAYPVMVRQGTGHIVNTASMAGLIAIPGEISYTTSKHGIVGLSGALRIEGALHGVKVSVVCPGFIRTPIYETAEMVKMNRDVVLRMLPKGSPPEKAARIILDDVARNRAVIIPPRYARALWWLQRLAPGLVSRVLFFFTRVVLRRARTGD
;
A
#
# COMPACT_ATOMS: atom_id res chain seq x y z
N MET A 1 -1.60 -22.19 -4.08
CA MET A 1 -0.18 -22.04 -4.42
C MET A 1 0.05 -21.80 -5.92
N GLU A 2 -0.71 -22.42 -6.80
CA GLU A 2 -0.51 -22.35 -8.27
C GLU A 2 -0.72 -20.96 -8.91
N VAL A 3 -1.51 -20.06 -8.30
CA VAL A 3 -1.89 -18.78 -8.92
C VAL A 3 -0.68 -17.86 -9.17
N PHE A 4 0.38 -17.96 -8.37
CA PHE A 4 1.56 -17.11 -8.45
C PHE A 4 2.75 -17.82 -9.10
N ASN A 5 2.75 -19.13 -9.20
CA ASN A 5 3.87 -19.92 -9.71
C ASN A 5 4.16 -19.57 -11.19
N GLY A 6 5.40 -19.22 -11.51
CA GLY A 6 5.85 -18.79 -12.83
C GLY A 6 5.26 -17.44 -13.31
N LYS A 7 4.60 -16.67 -12.42
CA LYS A 7 3.99 -15.38 -12.72
C LYS A 7 4.96 -14.23 -12.47
N THR A 8 4.82 -13.17 -13.26
CA THR A 8 5.65 -11.96 -13.13
C THR A 8 4.91 -10.90 -12.34
N ALA A 9 5.54 -10.40 -11.28
CA ALA A 9 4.98 -9.40 -10.37
C ALA A 9 5.93 -8.21 -10.17
N ILE A 10 5.39 -6.99 -10.19
CA ILE A 10 6.07 -5.77 -9.72
C ILE A 10 5.51 -5.39 -8.37
N VAL A 11 6.36 -5.04 -7.40
CA VAL A 11 5.97 -4.53 -6.08
C VAL A 11 6.68 -3.22 -5.83
N THR A 12 5.93 -2.11 -5.62
CA THR A 12 6.49 -0.82 -5.23
C THR A 12 6.53 -0.65 -3.71
N GLY A 13 7.48 0.12 -3.18
CA GLY A 13 7.71 0.19 -1.73
C GLY A 13 8.22 -1.13 -1.18
N ALA A 14 9.06 -1.83 -1.94
CA ALA A 14 9.46 -3.21 -1.70
C ALA A 14 10.61 -3.38 -0.70
N ALA A 15 11.29 -2.29 -0.32
CA ALA A 15 12.44 -2.35 0.58
C ALA A 15 12.07 -2.61 2.05
N SER A 16 10.82 -2.41 2.45
CA SER A 16 10.43 -2.55 3.86
C SER A 16 8.95 -2.96 4.05
N GLY A 17 8.58 -3.26 5.28
CA GLY A 17 7.20 -3.41 5.73
C GLY A 17 6.38 -4.42 4.92
N ILE A 18 5.18 -4.02 4.51
CA ILE A 18 4.26 -4.88 3.75
C ILE A 18 4.84 -5.22 2.36
N GLY A 19 5.49 -4.25 1.70
CA GLY A 19 6.07 -4.46 0.37
C GLY A 19 7.14 -5.54 0.37
N ARG A 20 8.10 -5.48 1.30
CA ARG A 20 9.12 -6.52 1.50
C ARG A 20 8.49 -7.89 1.79
N ALA A 21 7.55 -7.95 2.72
CA ALA A 21 6.86 -9.19 3.06
C ALA A 21 6.03 -9.76 1.89
N LEU A 22 5.47 -8.91 1.02
CA LEU A 22 4.82 -9.35 -0.22
C LEU A 22 5.83 -9.99 -1.18
N CYS A 23 7.01 -9.37 -1.35
CA CYS A 23 8.06 -9.93 -2.21
C CYS A 23 8.54 -11.29 -1.69
N GLU A 24 8.80 -11.40 -0.39
CA GLU A 24 9.20 -12.66 0.26
C GLU A 24 8.15 -13.77 0.04
N GLU A 25 6.89 -13.47 0.25
CA GLU A 25 5.82 -14.47 0.11
C GLU A 25 5.48 -14.77 -1.36
N LEU A 26 5.57 -13.80 -2.29
CA LEU A 26 5.42 -14.01 -3.74
C LEU A 26 6.52 -14.94 -4.27
N THR A 27 7.78 -14.66 -3.93
CA THR A 27 8.93 -15.48 -4.32
C THR A 27 8.80 -16.90 -3.76
N ARG A 28 8.39 -17.06 -2.50
CA ARG A 28 8.12 -18.37 -1.88
C ARG A 28 7.00 -19.14 -2.59
N ARG A 29 6.06 -18.42 -3.25
CA ARG A 29 4.98 -19.03 -4.07
C ARG A 29 5.38 -19.25 -5.53
N GLY A 30 6.66 -19.04 -5.88
CA GLY A 30 7.22 -19.29 -7.20
C GLY A 30 6.98 -18.17 -8.22
N ALA A 31 6.70 -16.95 -7.77
CA ALA A 31 6.62 -15.80 -8.66
C ALA A 31 8.02 -15.23 -8.96
N ARG A 32 8.19 -14.66 -10.15
CA ARG A 32 9.29 -13.75 -10.52
C ARG A 32 8.93 -12.36 -10.05
N VAL A 33 9.76 -11.76 -9.20
CA VAL A 33 9.41 -10.50 -8.53
C VAL A 33 10.39 -9.39 -8.86
N VAL A 34 9.88 -8.28 -9.38
CA VAL A 34 10.60 -7.03 -9.51
C VAL A 34 10.30 -6.16 -8.31
N LEU A 35 11.32 -5.95 -7.47
CA LEU A 35 11.27 -5.13 -6.28
C LEU A 35 11.62 -3.69 -6.63
N ALA A 36 10.70 -2.76 -6.42
CA ALA A 36 10.89 -1.35 -6.74
C ALA A 36 10.80 -0.48 -5.49
N ASP A 37 11.83 0.34 -5.23
CA ASP A 37 11.90 1.26 -4.08
C ASP A 37 12.91 2.36 -4.34
N LEU A 38 12.83 3.47 -3.56
CA LEU A 38 13.86 4.51 -3.53
C LEU A 38 15.10 4.11 -2.71
N ASN A 39 14.95 3.22 -1.74
CA ASN A 39 16.03 2.77 -0.87
C ASN A 39 16.80 1.60 -1.50
N GLU A 40 17.78 1.93 -2.33
CA GLU A 40 18.58 0.96 -3.06
C GLU A 40 19.30 -0.05 -2.15
N GLY A 41 19.86 0.41 -1.01
CA GLY A 41 20.61 -0.45 -0.10
C GLY A 41 19.75 -1.57 0.52
N LEU A 42 18.55 -1.21 1.04
CA LEU A 42 17.61 -2.19 1.58
C LEU A 42 17.00 -3.07 0.48
N LEU A 43 16.84 -2.50 -0.73
CA LEU A 43 16.32 -3.23 -1.87
C LEU A 43 17.28 -4.35 -2.30
N GLU A 44 18.58 -4.03 -2.45
CA GLU A 44 19.60 -5.00 -2.79
C GLU A 44 19.78 -6.08 -1.70
N GLU A 45 19.73 -5.69 -0.43
CA GLU A 45 19.73 -6.66 0.69
C GLU A 45 18.59 -7.66 0.55
N THR A 46 17.38 -7.16 0.28
CA THR A 46 16.19 -7.99 0.12
C THR A 46 16.34 -8.94 -1.08
N VAL A 47 16.78 -8.42 -2.23
CA VAL A 47 17.00 -9.26 -3.42
C VAL A 47 18.05 -10.34 -3.17
N ARG A 48 19.19 -10.00 -2.54
CA ARG A 48 20.21 -11.01 -2.19
C ARG A 48 19.65 -12.13 -1.30
N ALA A 49 18.82 -11.78 -0.31
CA ALA A 49 18.18 -12.76 0.55
C ALA A 49 17.22 -13.68 -0.23
N LEU A 50 16.42 -13.12 -1.15
CA LEU A 50 15.45 -13.89 -1.94
C LEU A 50 16.13 -14.80 -2.97
N THR A 51 17.13 -14.31 -3.68
CA THR A 51 17.88 -15.09 -4.69
C THR A 51 18.76 -16.16 -4.02
N GLY A 52 19.36 -15.84 -2.87
CA GLY A 52 20.09 -16.81 -2.06
C GLY A 52 19.23 -17.98 -1.54
N ALA A 53 17.91 -17.77 -1.41
CA ALA A 53 16.93 -18.80 -1.10
C ALA A 53 16.38 -19.54 -2.35
N GLY A 54 16.95 -19.29 -3.55
CA GLY A 54 16.53 -19.92 -4.81
C GLY A 54 15.34 -19.25 -5.50
N GLY A 55 14.97 -18.05 -5.10
CA GLY A 55 13.88 -17.30 -5.73
C GLY A 55 14.33 -16.46 -6.92
N GLU A 56 13.40 -16.11 -7.79
CA GLU A 56 13.61 -15.21 -8.92
C GLU A 56 13.21 -13.78 -8.52
N ALA A 57 14.21 -12.91 -8.26
CA ALA A 57 13.98 -11.54 -7.82
C ALA A 57 15.02 -10.58 -8.39
N ARG A 58 14.62 -9.36 -8.77
CA ARG A 58 15.54 -8.27 -9.15
C ARG A 58 15.12 -6.95 -8.52
N ALA A 59 16.11 -6.08 -8.32
CA ALA A 59 15.92 -4.71 -7.84
C ALA A 59 15.65 -3.74 -9.00
N ALA A 60 14.88 -2.68 -8.67
CA ALA A 60 14.73 -1.50 -9.52
C ALA A 60 14.63 -0.25 -8.63
N SER A 61 15.58 0.68 -8.76
CA SER A 61 15.47 2.00 -8.13
C SER A 61 14.33 2.76 -8.78
N LEU A 62 13.35 3.23 -7.99
CA LEU A 62 12.13 3.85 -8.52
C LEU A 62 11.55 4.89 -7.59
N ASP A 63 11.36 6.11 -8.12
CA ASP A 63 10.42 7.07 -7.56
C ASP A 63 9.04 6.88 -8.22
N VAL A 64 8.04 6.45 -7.45
CA VAL A 64 6.68 6.22 -7.96
C VAL A 64 5.98 7.50 -8.43
N ARG A 65 6.50 8.68 -8.07
CA ARG A 65 6.00 9.99 -8.51
C ARG A 65 6.37 10.30 -9.96
N ASP A 66 7.42 9.68 -10.47
CA ASP A 66 7.87 9.81 -11.85
C ASP A 66 7.15 8.78 -12.74
N TYR A 67 6.17 9.26 -13.51
CA TYR A 67 5.39 8.40 -14.40
C TYR A 67 6.24 7.72 -15.47
N GLU A 68 7.22 8.44 -16.06
CA GLU A 68 8.07 7.88 -17.12
C GLU A 68 8.98 6.76 -16.58
N ALA A 69 9.49 6.92 -15.36
CA ALA A 69 10.24 5.88 -14.68
C ALA A 69 9.38 4.65 -14.37
N VAL A 70 8.15 4.86 -13.88
CA VAL A 70 7.19 3.77 -13.62
C VAL A 70 6.83 3.05 -14.93
N LYS A 71 6.54 3.81 -15.99
CA LYS A 71 6.22 3.25 -17.30
C LYS A 71 7.38 2.43 -17.85
N LYS A 72 8.58 2.97 -17.79
CA LYS A 72 9.80 2.27 -18.21
C LYS A 72 9.98 0.96 -17.45
N LEU A 73 9.79 0.95 -16.14
CA LEU A 73 9.88 -0.27 -15.33
C LEU A 73 8.88 -1.34 -15.79
N VAL A 74 7.65 -0.96 -16.10
CA VAL A 74 6.63 -1.86 -16.64
C VAL A 74 7.04 -2.39 -18.00
N ASP A 75 7.46 -1.52 -18.91
CA ASP A 75 7.88 -1.89 -20.27
C ASP A 75 9.11 -2.83 -20.24
N ASP A 76 10.13 -2.52 -19.46
CA ASP A 76 11.31 -3.37 -19.26
C ASP A 76 10.94 -4.75 -18.70
N THR A 77 10.01 -4.79 -17.74
CA THR A 77 9.54 -6.05 -17.14
C THR A 77 8.81 -6.92 -18.17
N VAL A 78 8.01 -6.30 -19.03
CA VAL A 78 7.31 -7.00 -20.12
C VAL A 78 8.29 -7.48 -21.19
N ALA A 79 9.28 -6.66 -21.55
CA ALA A 79 10.32 -7.03 -22.50
C ALA A 79 11.15 -8.24 -22.02
N GLU A 80 11.49 -8.26 -20.71
CA GLU A 80 12.28 -9.32 -20.09
C GLU A 80 11.53 -10.65 -19.94
N HIS A 81 10.25 -10.58 -19.51
CA HIS A 81 9.48 -11.77 -19.12
C HIS A 81 8.30 -12.09 -20.05
N GLY A 82 8.09 -11.28 -21.11
CA GLY A 82 7.00 -11.46 -22.08
C GLY A 82 5.63 -11.04 -21.56
N ARG A 83 5.47 -10.75 -20.26
CA ARG A 83 4.20 -10.43 -19.61
C ARG A 83 4.35 -9.76 -18.26
N LEU A 84 3.29 -9.09 -17.81
CA LEU A 84 3.10 -8.64 -16.44
C LEU A 84 1.79 -9.22 -15.88
N ASP A 85 1.87 -10.10 -14.89
CA ASP A 85 0.69 -10.74 -14.29
C ASP A 85 0.13 -9.96 -13.12
N PHE A 86 1.01 -9.39 -12.29
CA PHE A 86 0.63 -8.64 -11.08
C PHE A 86 1.41 -7.34 -10.96
N ILE A 87 0.73 -6.27 -10.55
CA ILE A 87 1.38 -5.08 -10.01
C ILE A 87 0.79 -4.77 -8.64
N PHE A 88 1.67 -4.63 -7.64
CA PHE A 88 1.33 -4.20 -6.29
C PHE A 88 1.80 -2.75 -6.11
N ASN A 89 0.89 -1.81 -6.28
CA ASN A 89 1.11 -0.40 -5.99
C ASN A 89 1.04 -0.20 -4.49
N ASN A 90 2.17 -0.40 -3.80
CA ASN A 90 2.22 -0.45 -2.34
C ASN A 90 3.03 0.71 -1.72
N ALA A 91 3.91 1.38 -2.46
CA ALA A 91 4.66 2.53 -1.96
C ALA A 91 3.75 3.57 -1.30
N GLY A 92 4.20 4.12 -0.19
CA GLY A 92 3.43 5.14 0.52
C GLY A 92 4.13 5.65 1.76
N ILE A 93 3.79 6.87 2.13
CA ILE A 93 4.30 7.62 3.29
C ILE A 93 3.16 8.16 4.13
N ALA A 94 3.45 8.61 5.35
CA ALA A 94 2.50 9.29 6.21
C ALA A 94 3.08 10.61 6.74
N VAL A 95 2.19 11.58 7.02
CA VAL A 95 2.47 12.79 7.76
C VAL A 95 1.43 12.92 8.86
N GLY A 96 1.88 12.99 10.10
CA GLY A 96 1.03 13.20 11.28
C GLY A 96 0.99 14.70 11.65
N SER A 97 -0.21 15.29 11.64
CA SER A 97 -0.43 16.68 12.03
C SER A 97 -1.90 16.97 12.26
N GLU A 98 -2.22 18.04 13.01
CA GLU A 98 -3.54 18.63 12.90
C GLU A 98 -3.71 19.34 11.55
N ALA A 99 -4.94 19.45 11.05
CA ALA A 99 -5.22 19.96 9.70
C ALA A 99 -4.72 21.40 9.48
N HIS A 100 -4.82 22.25 10.50
CA HIS A 100 -4.40 23.67 10.44
C HIS A 100 -2.88 23.86 10.53
N GLU A 101 -2.14 22.82 10.91
CA GLU A 101 -0.68 22.83 11.01
C GLU A 101 0.00 22.17 9.80
N GLN A 102 -0.76 21.46 8.98
CA GLN A 102 -0.20 20.75 7.83
C GLN A 102 0.09 21.71 6.69
N THR A 103 1.35 21.78 6.28
CA THR A 103 1.78 22.63 5.17
C THR A 103 1.33 22.09 3.82
N ILE A 104 1.21 22.98 2.81
CA ILE A 104 0.85 22.55 1.45
C ILE A 104 1.90 21.59 0.85
N ASP A 105 3.16 21.71 1.23
CA ASP A 105 4.21 20.82 0.75
C ASP A 105 4.10 19.43 1.39
N ALA A 106 3.72 19.33 2.66
CA ALA A 106 3.37 18.05 3.29
C ALA A 106 2.16 17.39 2.61
N TRP A 107 1.15 18.18 2.23
CA TRP A 107 0.03 17.70 1.43
C TRP A 107 0.49 17.14 0.09
N ARG A 108 1.25 17.92 -0.69
CA ARG A 108 1.77 17.48 -2.01
C ARG A 108 2.57 16.20 -1.88
N LYS A 109 3.54 16.17 -0.96
CA LYS A 109 4.39 15.01 -0.71
C LYS A 109 3.58 13.72 -0.50
N VAL A 110 2.51 13.78 0.33
CA VAL A 110 1.67 12.61 0.60
C VAL A 110 0.79 12.26 -0.59
N ILE A 111 0.14 13.24 -1.23
CA ILE A 111 -0.74 13.00 -2.37
C ILE A 111 0.06 12.48 -3.57
N ASP A 112 1.21 13.08 -3.87
CA ASP A 112 2.04 12.68 -5.01
C ASP A 112 2.58 11.26 -4.84
N THR A 113 3.05 10.92 -3.62
CA THR A 113 3.57 9.57 -3.37
C THR A 113 2.44 8.53 -3.31
N ASN A 114 1.42 8.77 -2.48
CA ASN A 114 0.43 7.73 -2.17
C ASN A 114 -0.64 7.58 -3.24
N LEU A 115 -1.12 8.69 -3.81
CA LEU A 115 -2.24 8.67 -4.77
C LEU A 115 -1.72 8.71 -6.21
N TYR A 116 -0.89 9.70 -6.57
CA TYR A 116 -0.33 9.76 -7.92
C TYR A 116 0.62 8.59 -8.19
N GLY A 117 1.41 8.11 -7.20
CA GLY A 117 2.21 6.91 -7.36
C GLY A 117 1.38 5.67 -7.72
N VAL A 118 0.19 5.51 -7.11
CA VAL A 118 -0.76 4.44 -7.50
C VAL A 118 -1.35 4.70 -8.89
N ILE A 119 -1.73 5.95 -9.21
CA ILE A 119 -2.24 6.32 -10.53
C ILE A 119 -1.19 6.01 -11.61
N ASN A 120 0.07 6.36 -11.40
CA ASN A 120 1.17 6.08 -12.32
C ASN A 120 1.33 4.57 -12.57
N GLY A 121 1.31 3.76 -11.49
CA GLY A 121 1.36 2.30 -11.61
C GLY A 121 0.18 1.72 -12.38
N VAL A 122 -1.03 2.24 -12.15
CA VAL A 122 -2.24 1.86 -12.90
C VAL A 122 -2.12 2.29 -14.37
N ALA A 123 -1.74 3.55 -14.63
CA ALA A 123 -1.64 4.08 -15.99
C ALA A 123 -0.59 3.35 -16.84
N ALA A 124 0.50 2.89 -16.22
CA ALA A 124 1.53 2.11 -16.91
C ALA A 124 1.11 0.65 -17.14
N ALA A 125 0.58 -0.02 -16.12
CA ALA A 125 0.32 -1.46 -16.17
C ALA A 125 -1.02 -1.83 -16.80
N TYR A 126 -2.09 -1.03 -16.59
CA TYR A 126 -3.44 -1.38 -17.06
C TYR A 126 -3.53 -1.55 -18.57
N PRO A 127 -2.98 -0.64 -19.42
CA PRO A 127 -3.00 -0.84 -20.89
C PRO A 127 -2.28 -2.12 -21.34
N VAL A 128 -1.19 -2.49 -20.66
CA VAL A 128 -0.47 -3.74 -20.93
C VAL A 128 -1.36 -4.93 -20.62
N MET A 129 -1.99 -4.96 -19.45
CA MET A 129 -2.87 -6.05 -19.00
C MET A 129 -4.13 -6.17 -19.89
N VAL A 130 -4.69 -5.03 -20.37
CA VAL A 130 -5.79 -5.02 -21.34
C VAL A 130 -5.38 -5.71 -22.64
N ARG A 131 -4.21 -5.37 -23.20
CA ARG A 131 -3.69 -6.05 -24.42
C ARG A 131 -3.43 -7.54 -24.19
N GLN A 132 -3.03 -7.94 -22.98
CA GLN A 132 -2.83 -9.33 -22.60
C GLN A 132 -4.16 -10.09 -22.41
N GLY A 133 -5.30 -9.39 -22.22
CA GLY A 133 -6.58 -9.97 -21.82
C GLY A 133 -6.57 -10.57 -20.41
N THR A 134 -5.54 -10.26 -19.61
CA THR A 134 -5.37 -10.79 -18.26
C THR A 134 -4.38 -9.97 -17.46
N GLY A 135 -4.55 -9.93 -16.15
CA GLY A 135 -3.69 -9.26 -15.20
C GLY A 135 -4.40 -9.00 -13.88
N HIS A 136 -3.65 -8.59 -12.86
CA HIS A 136 -4.23 -8.23 -11.58
C HIS A 136 -3.49 -7.01 -10.97
N ILE A 137 -4.20 -5.91 -10.85
CA ILE A 137 -3.73 -4.69 -10.18
C ILE A 137 -4.14 -4.75 -8.72
N VAL A 138 -3.18 -4.59 -7.81
CA VAL A 138 -3.38 -4.62 -6.36
C VAL A 138 -2.89 -3.29 -5.78
N ASN A 139 -3.82 -2.46 -5.33
CA ASN A 139 -3.52 -1.13 -4.80
C ASN A 139 -3.57 -1.13 -3.27
N THR A 140 -2.51 -0.67 -2.61
CA THR A 140 -2.46 -0.58 -1.15
C THR A 140 -3.00 0.77 -0.68
N ALA A 141 -4.24 0.74 -0.18
CA ALA A 141 -4.84 1.82 0.58
C ALA A 141 -4.49 1.71 2.09
N SER A 142 -5.47 1.76 2.96
CA SER A 142 -5.41 1.61 4.42
C SER A 142 -6.82 1.51 4.98
N MET A 143 -6.97 1.12 6.24
CA MET A 143 -8.20 1.41 6.99
C MET A 143 -8.54 2.91 6.99
N ALA A 144 -7.53 3.79 6.88
CA ALA A 144 -7.72 5.23 6.68
C ALA A 144 -8.36 5.59 5.31
N GLY A 145 -8.48 4.64 4.38
CA GLY A 145 -9.27 4.78 3.14
C GLY A 145 -10.72 4.32 3.30
N LEU A 146 -11.08 3.74 4.43
CA LEU A 146 -12.44 3.25 4.75
C LEU A 146 -13.06 3.99 5.94
N ILE A 147 -12.24 4.59 6.79
CA ILE A 147 -12.60 5.33 8.00
C ILE A 147 -11.74 6.60 8.02
N ALA A 148 -12.35 7.76 8.26
CA ALA A 148 -11.60 9.00 8.39
C ALA A 148 -10.78 9.00 9.69
N ILE A 149 -9.46 9.10 9.58
CA ILE A 149 -8.54 9.12 10.71
C ILE A 149 -8.07 10.55 10.96
N PRO A 150 -8.43 11.17 12.09
CA PRO A 150 -7.94 12.50 12.46
C PRO A 150 -6.43 12.46 12.76
N GLY A 151 -5.76 13.60 12.50
CA GLY A 151 -4.30 13.70 12.67
C GLY A 151 -3.48 13.18 11.50
N GLU A 152 -4.14 12.59 10.48
CA GLU A 152 -3.52 12.08 9.25
C GLU A 152 -4.36 12.49 8.02
N ILE A 153 -4.70 13.78 7.89
CA ILE A 153 -5.72 14.21 6.92
C ILE A 153 -5.31 13.99 5.46
N SER A 154 -4.08 14.33 5.07
CA SER A 154 -3.57 14.09 3.71
C SER A 154 -3.45 12.60 3.40
N TYR A 155 -2.98 11.83 4.38
CA TYR A 155 -2.92 10.37 4.27
C TYR A 155 -4.32 9.78 4.09
N THR A 156 -5.28 10.13 4.95
CA THR A 156 -6.69 9.72 4.86
C THR A 156 -7.27 10.07 3.49
N THR A 157 -7.05 11.29 3.00
CA THR A 157 -7.50 11.73 1.67
C THR A 157 -6.93 10.87 0.56
N SER A 158 -5.60 10.64 0.57
CA SER A 158 -4.94 9.80 -0.44
C SER A 158 -5.49 8.37 -0.44
N LYS A 159 -5.71 7.79 0.74
CA LYS A 159 -6.17 6.40 0.87
C LYS A 159 -7.65 6.22 0.49
N HIS A 160 -8.51 7.22 0.72
CA HIS A 160 -9.88 7.23 0.19
C HIS A 160 -9.88 7.33 -1.35
N GLY A 161 -9.01 8.16 -1.93
CA GLY A 161 -8.84 8.26 -3.39
C GLY A 161 -8.47 6.90 -4.02
N ILE A 162 -7.54 6.17 -3.40
CA ILE A 162 -7.13 4.82 -3.86
C ILE A 162 -8.30 3.83 -3.81
N VAL A 163 -9.14 3.87 -2.77
CA VAL A 163 -10.31 2.99 -2.67
C VAL A 163 -11.30 3.28 -3.79
N GLY A 164 -11.60 4.56 -4.03
CA GLY A 164 -12.50 4.98 -5.12
C GLY A 164 -11.98 4.58 -6.50
N LEU A 165 -10.70 4.91 -6.80
CA LEU A 165 -10.02 4.51 -8.03
C LEU A 165 -10.08 3.00 -8.25
N SER A 166 -9.74 2.22 -7.23
CA SER A 166 -9.72 0.76 -7.35
C SER A 166 -11.10 0.16 -7.58
N GLY A 167 -12.13 0.76 -6.94
CA GLY A 167 -13.53 0.34 -7.13
C GLY A 167 -14.01 0.56 -8.56
N ALA A 168 -13.77 1.75 -9.13
CA ALA A 168 -14.14 2.06 -10.52
C ALA A 168 -13.35 1.19 -11.51
N LEU A 169 -12.02 1.13 -11.36
CA LEU A 169 -11.16 0.36 -12.23
C LEU A 169 -11.48 -1.14 -12.22
N ARG A 170 -11.96 -1.69 -11.09
CA ARG A 170 -12.38 -3.09 -11.01
C ARG A 170 -13.55 -3.40 -11.93
N ILE A 171 -14.51 -2.46 -12.05
CA ILE A 171 -15.69 -2.64 -12.91
C ILE A 171 -15.25 -2.56 -14.37
N GLU A 172 -14.48 -1.55 -14.73
CA GLU A 172 -13.96 -1.38 -16.10
C GLU A 172 -13.02 -2.53 -16.49
N GLY A 173 -12.09 -2.89 -15.60
CA GLY A 173 -11.12 -3.97 -15.84
C GLY A 173 -11.75 -5.33 -16.10
N ALA A 174 -12.90 -5.62 -15.50
CA ALA A 174 -13.63 -6.87 -15.72
C ALA A 174 -14.05 -7.05 -17.19
N LEU A 175 -14.30 -5.96 -17.92
CA LEU A 175 -14.61 -5.98 -19.35
C LEU A 175 -13.43 -6.43 -20.21
N HIS A 176 -12.21 -6.33 -19.68
CA HIS A 176 -10.95 -6.62 -20.37
C HIS A 176 -10.17 -7.79 -19.76
N GLY A 177 -10.80 -8.56 -18.87
CA GLY A 177 -10.14 -9.68 -18.19
C GLY A 177 -9.12 -9.27 -17.11
N VAL A 178 -9.06 -7.96 -16.76
CA VAL A 178 -8.15 -7.42 -15.74
C VAL A 178 -8.83 -7.37 -14.38
N LYS A 179 -8.20 -8.00 -13.39
CA LYS A 179 -8.66 -8.00 -12.00
C LYS A 179 -8.09 -6.80 -11.25
N VAL A 180 -8.85 -6.29 -10.29
CA VAL A 180 -8.38 -5.22 -9.41
C VAL A 180 -8.78 -5.52 -7.97
N SER A 181 -7.84 -5.38 -7.04
CA SER A 181 -8.07 -5.49 -5.61
C SER A 181 -7.53 -4.25 -4.90
N VAL A 182 -8.23 -3.79 -3.88
CA VAL A 182 -7.73 -2.78 -2.95
C VAL A 182 -7.43 -3.40 -1.59
N VAL A 183 -6.21 -3.19 -1.11
CA VAL A 183 -5.76 -3.65 0.21
C VAL A 183 -5.93 -2.49 1.19
N CYS A 184 -6.68 -2.72 2.26
CA CYS A 184 -6.95 -1.75 3.32
C CYS A 184 -6.42 -2.28 4.66
N PRO A 185 -5.09 -2.23 4.89
CA PRO A 185 -4.51 -2.75 6.12
C PRO A 185 -5.00 -1.96 7.34
N GLY A 186 -5.23 -2.68 8.44
CA GLY A 186 -5.26 -2.09 9.78
C GLY A 186 -3.85 -1.84 10.29
N PHE A 187 -3.66 -1.91 11.61
CA PHE A 187 -2.32 -1.72 12.18
C PHE A 187 -1.40 -2.90 11.87
N ILE A 188 -0.38 -2.65 11.04
CA ILE A 188 0.70 -3.56 10.71
C ILE A 188 2.01 -2.94 11.21
N ARG A 189 2.88 -3.74 11.81
CA ARG A 189 4.21 -3.30 12.28
C ARG A 189 5.10 -3.02 11.08
N THR A 190 5.19 -1.79 10.69
CA THR A 190 6.00 -1.31 9.57
C THR A 190 6.69 -0.01 9.95
N PRO A 191 7.79 0.37 9.31
CA PRO A 191 8.47 1.63 9.59
C PRO A 191 7.66 2.90 9.29
N ILE A 192 6.47 2.80 8.68
CA ILE A 192 5.71 3.95 8.17
C ILE A 192 5.48 5.04 9.24
N TYR A 193 5.20 4.67 10.48
CA TYR A 193 5.02 5.65 11.56
C TYR A 193 6.34 6.11 12.18
N GLU A 194 7.39 5.27 12.12
CA GLU A 194 8.74 5.61 12.58
C GLU A 194 9.40 6.61 11.64
N THR A 195 9.13 6.52 10.34
CA THR A 195 9.64 7.42 9.29
C THR A 195 8.71 8.57 8.99
N ALA A 196 7.45 8.55 9.49
CA ALA A 196 6.48 9.62 9.27
C ALA A 196 7.02 10.97 9.75
N GLU A 197 6.79 12.01 8.97
CA GLU A 197 6.98 13.38 9.44
C GLU A 197 5.88 13.72 10.45
N MET A 198 6.27 14.25 11.63
CA MET A 198 5.34 14.66 12.68
C MET A 198 5.45 16.17 12.85
N VAL A 199 4.39 16.90 12.47
CA VAL A 199 4.35 18.37 12.58
C VAL A 199 3.62 18.74 13.87
N LYS A 200 4.35 19.42 14.76
CA LYS A 200 3.89 19.81 16.11
C LYS A 200 3.29 18.68 16.95
N MET A 201 3.75 17.44 16.71
CA MET A 201 3.36 16.25 17.45
C MET A 201 4.59 15.48 17.94
N ASN A 202 4.55 15.02 19.19
CA ASN A 202 5.58 14.16 19.75
C ASN A 202 5.41 12.74 19.23
N ARG A 203 6.37 12.31 18.39
CA ARG A 203 6.37 10.97 17.77
C ARG A 203 6.29 9.84 18.78
N ASP A 204 7.08 9.91 19.85
CA ASP A 204 7.16 8.85 20.86
C ASP A 204 5.83 8.67 21.60
N VAL A 205 5.14 9.80 21.87
CA VAL A 205 3.80 9.76 22.48
C VAL A 205 2.80 9.11 21.52
N VAL A 206 2.82 9.49 20.24
CA VAL A 206 1.94 8.89 19.21
C VAL A 206 2.20 7.40 19.12
N LEU A 207 3.48 6.98 18.95
CA LEU A 207 3.85 5.56 18.82
C LEU A 207 3.40 4.70 20.02
N ARG A 208 3.53 5.24 21.25
CA ARG A 208 3.06 4.53 22.47
C ARG A 208 1.55 4.36 22.54
N MET A 209 0.80 5.23 21.86
CA MET A 209 -0.67 5.18 21.84
C MET A 209 -1.24 4.33 20.70
N LEU A 210 -0.41 4.00 19.69
CA LEU A 210 -0.84 3.12 18.61
C LEU A 210 -0.99 1.67 19.09
N PRO A 211 -1.98 0.94 18.56
CA PRO A 211 -2.11 -0.49 18.83
C PRO A 211 -0.87 -1.27 18.39
N LYS A 212 -0.55 -2.35 19.11
CA LYS A 212 0.46 -3.31 18.64
C LYS A 212 0.02 -3.90 17.31
N GLY A 213 0.73 -3.56 16.22
CA GLY A 213 0.40 -4.01 14.87
C GLY A 213 0.64 -5.51 14.67
N SER A 214 -0.06 -6.09 13.69
CA SER A 214 0.24 -7.45 13.22
C SER A 214 1.57 -7.50 12.46
N PRO A 215 2.28 -8.64 12.46
CA PRO A 215 3.47 -8.83 11.65
C PRO A 215 3.18 -8.64 10.15
N PRO A 216 4.07 -7.99 9.38
CA PRO A 216 3.90 -7.78 7.94
C PRO A 216 3.82 -9.10 7.14
N GLU A 217 4.54 -10.15 7.56
CA GLU A 217 4.52 -11.47 6.94
C GLU A 217 3.12 -12.11 7.03
N LYS A 218 2.44 -11.92 8.16
CA LYS A 218 1.05 -12.39 8.33
C LYS A 218 0.08 -11.59 7.45
N ALA A 219 0.30 -10.29 7.31
CA ALA A 219 -0.48 -9.45 6.42
C ALA A 219 -0.28 -9.86 4.95
N ALA A 220 0.96 -10.06 4.51
CA ALA A 220 1.30 -10.49 3.16
C ALA A 220 0.61 -11.82 2.79
N ARG A 221 0.65 -12.82 3.67
CA ARG A 221 -0.06 -14.09 3.46
C ARG A 221 -1.55 -13.89 3.26
N ILE A 222 -2.21 -13.10 4.12
CA ILE A 222 -3.65 -12.80 3.98
C ILE A 222 -3.93 -12.06 2.67
N ILE A 223 -3.08 -11.08 2.30
CA ILE A 223 -3.23 -10.31 1.07
C ILE A 223 -3.16 -11.26 -0.13
N LEU A 224 -2.12 -12.06 -0.26
CA LEU A 224 -1.95 -12.94 -1.42
C LEU A 224 -3.01 -14.04 -1.49
N ASP A 225 -3.47 -14.57 -0.36
CA ASP A 225 -4.57 -15.52 -0.33
C ASP A 225 -5.89 -14.91 -0.82
N ASP A 226 -6.16 -13.66 -0.46
CA ASP A 226 -7.37 -12.95 -0.89
C ASP A 226 -7.22 -12.42 -2.34
N VAL A 227 -6.03 -12.04 -2.80
CA VAL A 227 -5.71 -11.73 -4.21
C VAL A 227 -5.95 -12.97 -5.08
N ALA A 228 -5.47 -14.14 -4.67
CA ALA A 228 -5.71 -15.40 -5.39
C ALA A 228 -7.20 -15.70 -5.56
N ARG A 229 -8.03 -15.27 -4.61
CA ARG A 229 -9.50 -15.39 -4.66
C ARG A 229 -10.18 -14.21 -5.36
N ASN A 230 -9.45 -13.30 -5.95
CA ASN A 230 -9.96 -12.08 -6.59
C ASN A 230 -10.89 -11.25 -5.68
N ARG A 231 -10.57 -11.10 -4.40
CA ARG A 231 -11.35 -10.27 -3.47
C ARG A 231 -11.24 -8.79 -3.86
N ALA A 232 -12.38 -8.09 -3.91
CA ALA A 232 -12.39 -6.66 -4.25
C ALA A 232 -11.70 -5.80 -3.16
N VAL A 233 -12.08 -6.02 -1.90
CA VAL A 233 -11.51 -5.32 -0.73
C VAL A 233 -10.87 -6.34 0.20
N ILE A 234 -9.58 -6.14 0.48
CA ILE A 234 -8.75 -7.02 1.30
C ILE A 234 -8.36 -6.27 2.56
N ILE A 235 -8.75 -6.77 3.73
CA ILE A 235 -8.52 -6.10 5.02
C ILE A 235 -7.71 -7.03 5.93
N PRO A 236 -6.38 -6.94 5.92
CA PRO A 236 -5.51 -7.57 6.90
C PRO A 236 -5.26 -6.61 8.09
N PRO A 237 -5.19 -7.10 9.32
CA PRO A 237 -5.62 -8.42 9.77
C PRO A 237 -7.15 -8.56 9.77
N ARG A 238 -7.63 -9.79 9.77
CA ARG A 238 -9.08 -10.06 9.59
C ARG A 238 -9.99 -9.42 10.64
N TYR A 239 -9.50 -9.16 11.86
CA TYR A 239 -10.29 -8.47 12.89
C TYR A 239 -10.63 -7.01 12.51
N ALA A 240 -9.83 -6.35 11.69
CA ALA A 240 -10.09 -4.98 11.23
C ALA A 240 -11.36 -4.90 10.36
N ARG A 241 -11.84 -6.03 9.80
CA ARG A 241 -13.12 -6.10 9.10
C ARG A 241 -14.32 -5.74 10.00
N ALA A 242 -14.26 -6.08 11.28
CA ALA A 242 -15.33 -5.73 12.21
C ALA A 242 -15.46 -4.21 12.36
N LEU A 243 -14.33 -3.48 12.43
CA LEU A 243 -14.35 -2.02 12.50
C LEU A 243 -14.89 -1.41 11.21
N TRP A 244 -14.55 -1.96 10.04
CA TRP A 244 -15.12 -1.52 8.77
C TRP A 244 -16.64 -1.73 8.70
N TRP A 245 -17.15 -2.88 9.15
CA TRP A 245 -18.59 -3.12 9.22
C TRP A 245 -19.27 -2.17 10.20
N LEU A 246 -18.66 -1.92 11.36
CA LEU A 246 -19.17 -0.95 12.32
C LEU A 246 -19.26 0.46 11.71
N GLN A 247 -18.24 0.89 10.96
CA GLN A 247 -18.25 2.17 10.23
C GLN A 247 -19.39 2.23 9.21
N ARG A 248 -19.70 1.15 8.51
CA ARG A 248 -20.78 1.11 7.52
C ARG A 248 -22.17 1.15 8.14
N LEU A 249 -22.36 0.51 9.28
CA LEU A 249 -23.65 0.37 9.94
C LEU A 249 -23.95 1.51 10.93
N ALA A 250 -22.92 2.05 11.57
CA ALA A 250 -23.05 3.06 12.61
C ALA A 250 -21.96 4.16 12.51
N PRO A 251 -21.87 4.92 11.38
CA PRO A 251 -20.79 5.88 11.16
C PRO A 251 -20.75 6.97 12.23
N GLY A 252 -21.90 7.41 12.75
CA GLY A 252 -21.98 8.41 13.82
C GLY A 252 -21.39 7.92 15.14
N LEU A 253 -21.52 6.63 15.46
CA LEU A 253 -20.91 6.03 16.65
C LEU A 253 -19.37 6.01 16.49
N VAL A 254 -18.87 5.54 15.33
CA VAL A 254 -17.43 5.51 15.07
C VAL A 254 -16.83 6.91 15.12
N SER A 255 -17.50 7.91 14.52
CA SER A 255 -17.06 9.30 14.58
C SER A 255 -16.97 9.84 16.01
N ARG A 256 -17.95 9.52 16.87
CA ARG A 256 -17.91 9.91 18.31
C ARG A 256 -16.74 9.26 19.04
N VAL A 257 -16.50 7.97 18.82
CA VAL A 257 -15.37 7.25 19.43
C VAL A 257 -14.05 7.84 18.97
N LEU A 258 -13.90 8.08 17.67
CA LEU A 258 -12.70 8.72 17.09
C LEU A 258 -12.50 10.13 17.66
N PHE A 259 -13.57 10.93 17.81
CA PHE A 259 -13.47 12.27 18.42
C PHE A 259 -12.87 12.21 19.83
N PHE A 260 -13.40 11.34 20.69
CA PHE A 260 -12.88 11.20 22.06
C PHE A 260 -11.44 10.68 22.09
N PHE A 261 -11.14 9.68 21.27
CA PHE A 261 -9.78 9.16 21.15
C PHE A 261 -8.80 10.23 20.67
N THR A 262 -9.14 10.95 19.60
CA THR A 262 -8.32 12.04 19.03
C THR A 262 -8.08 13.14 20.05
N ARG A 263 -9.12 13.55 20.79
CA ARG A 263 -8.97 14.55 21.85
C ARG A 263 -7.97 14.13 22.93
N VAL A 264 -7.91 12.84 23.26
CA VAL A 264 -6.91 12.31 24.23
C VAL A 264 -5.52 12.28 23.60
N VAL A 265 -5.41 11.80 22.34
CA VAL A 265 -4.11 11.74 21.63
C VAL A 265 -3.52 13.13 21.44
N LEU A 266 -4.28 14.06 20.88
CA LEU A 266 -3.80 15.43 20.62
C LEU A 266 -3.39 16.16 21.89
N ARG A 267 -4.17 16.04 22.96
CA ARG A 267 -3.79 16.65 24.26
C ARG A 267 -2.48 16.14 24.82
N ARG A 268 -2.10 14.89 24.54
CA ARG A 268 -0.87 14.26 25.03
C ARG A 268 0.32 14.40 24.08
N ALA A 269 0.03 14.40 22.78
CA ALA A 269 1.08 14.37 21.76
C ALA A 269 1.48 15.75 21.25
N ARG A 270 0.64 16.79 21.44
CA ARG A 270 0.94 18.16 20.96
C ARG A 270 2.19 18.69 21.63
N THR A 271 3.11 19.22 20.83
CA THR A 271 4.35 19.88 21.30
C THR A 271 4.21 21.36 21.05
N GLY A 272 4.12 22.16 22.14
CA GLY A 272 4.27 23.61 22.19
C GLY A 272 3.37 24.42 21.25
N ASP A 273 3.01 25.59 21.74
CA ASP A 273 2.50 26.68 20.90
C ASP A 273 3.64 27.31 20.09
#